data_03d98e8f0143d593fa442415d70c93f3
#
_entry.id   03d98e8f0143d593fa442415d70c93f3
#
_cell.length_a   1.000
_cell.length_b   1.000
_cell.length_c   1.000
_cell.angle_alpha   90.00
_cell.angle_beta   90.00
_cell.angle_gamma   90.00
#
_symmetry.space_group_name_H-M   'P 1'
#
loop_
_entity.id
_entity.type
_entity.pdbx_description
1 polymer ?
#
loop_
_entity_poly.entity_id
_entity_poly.type
_entity_poly.pdbx_seq_one_letter_code
_entity_poly.pdbx_strand_id
1 'polypeptide(L)'
;MIGGGVGIPPMVCLADAIRNDGKAWNSLAILGSEIPFPFELERSSLRVDGIDDAVRSTMPLLEHWGIPARLTSLQGYEGCHKGYVTDLADRWLQGLGDDGLAQVEIFACGPTPMLKAVASLAARYDLPCQVSLEEFMACAVGGCAGCTVRIDTPEGPAMKRVCVDGPVFDAATVAW
;
A
#
# COMPACT_ATOMS: atom_id res chain seq x y z
N MET A 1 1.75 3.88 -3.24
CA MET A 1 1.61 2.41 -3.01
C MET A 1 2.06 2.10 -1.60
N ILE A 2 1.27 1.33 -0.82
CA ILE A 2 1.58 0.97 0.57
C ILE A 2 1.55 -0.56 0.68
N GLY A 3 2.70 -1.16 1.02
CA GLY A 3 2.84 -2.62 1.12
C GLY A 3 3.35 -3.07 2.49
N GLY A 4 2.76 -4.12 3.06
CA GLY A 4 3.22 -4.69 4.33
C GLY A 4 3.39 -6.21 4.30
N GLY A 5 4.56 -6.70 4.70
CA GLY A 5 4.84 -8.14 4.73
C GLY A 5 4.57 -8.80 3.38
N VAL A 6 3.63 -9.74 3.34
CA VAL A 6 3.21 -10.44 2.10
C VAL A 6 2.57 -9.52 1.05
N GLY A 7 2.18 -8.31 1.42
CA GLY A 7 1.68 -7.29 0.49
C GLY A 7 2.77 -6.53 -0.27
N ILE A 8 4.06 -6.72 0.04
CA ILE A 8 5.16 -6.09 -0.70
C ILE A 8 5.21 -6.55 -2.16
N PRO A 9 5.19 -7.86 -2.49
CA PRO A 9 5.23 -8.33 -3.86
C PRO A 9 4.10 -7.78 -4.76
N PRO A 10 2.82 -7.72 -4.34
CA PRO A 10 1.76 -7.09 -5.12
C PRO A 10 2.03 -5.60 -5.42
N MET A 11 2.61 -4.86 -4.48
CA MET A 11 2.97 -3.45 -4.72
C MET A 11 4.13 -3.31 -5.71
N VAL A 12 5.10 -4.23 -5.68
CA VAL A 12 6.18 -4.28 -6.68
C VAL A 12 5.61 -4.62 -8.07
N CYS A 13 4.67 -5.56 -8.15
CA CYS A 13 3.98 -5.89 -9.40
C CYS A 13 3.19 -4.69 -9.96
N LEU A 14 2.49 -3.96 -9.10
CA LEU A 14 1.79 -2.73 -9.48
C LEU A 14 2.77 -1.65 -9.96
N ALA A 15 3.90 -1.48 -9.27
CA ALA A 15 4.96 -0.55 -9.68
C ALA A 15 5.50 -0.89 -11.07
N ASP A 16 5.70 -2.17 -11.38
CA ASP A 16 6.09 -2.62 -12.73
C ASP A 16 5.03 -2.31 -13.78
N ALA A 17 3.77 -2.56 -13.48
CA ALA A 17 2.65 -2.23 -14.37
C ALA A 17 2.56 -0.72 -14.63
N ILE A 18 2.64 0.10 -13.59
CA ILE A 18 2.57 1.56 -13.67
C ILE A 18 3.70 2.13 -14.54
N ARG A 19 4.95 1.67 -14.34
CA ARG A 19 6.08 2.17 -15.16
C ARG A 19 5.98 1.79 -16.64
N ASN A 20 5.21 0.74 -16.97
CA ASN A 20 5.05 0.23 -18.32
C ASN A 20 3.75 0.69 -19.01
N ASP A 21 2.85 1.41 -18.33
CA ASP A 21 1.56 1.83 -18.90
C ASP A 21 1.64 3.05 -19.85
N GLY A 22 2.83 3.65 -19.96
CA GLY A 22 3.10 4.80 -20.85
C GLY A 22 2.58 6.16 -20.37
N LYS A 23 2.01 6.22 -19.15
CA LYS A 23 1.57 7.47 -18.54
C LYS A 23 2.64 8.04 -17.60
N ALA A 24 2.60 9.34 -17.37
CA ALA A 24 3.49 10.02 -16.43
C ALA A 24 2.94 9.89 -15.00
N TRP A 25 3.27 8.80 -14.32
CA TRP A 25 2.96 8.60 -12.90
C TRP A 25 4.07 9.17 -12.02
N ASN A 26 3.68 9.91 -10.98
CA ASN A 26 4.59 10.29 -9.88
C ASN A 26 4.38 9.33 -8.71
N SER A 27 5.05 8.19 -8.75
CA SER A 27 4.82 7.08 -7.83
C SER A 27 5.73 7.15 -6.60
N LEU A 28 5.18 6.81 -5.43
CA LEU A 28 5.92 6.56 -4.19
C LEU A 28 5.50 5.21 -3.62
N ALA A 29 6.46 4.37 -3.24
CA ALA A 29 6.22 3.12 -2.51
C ALA A 29 6.64 3.27 -1.04
N ILE A 30 5.75 2.94 -0.10
CA ILE A 30 6.05 2.82 1.33
C ILE A 30 5.85 1.36 1.72
N LEU A 31 6.94 0.70 2.10
CA LEU A 31 6.96 -0.74 2.34
C LEU A 31 7.35 -1.04 3.79
N GLY A 32 6.55 -1.84 4.48
CA GLY A 32 6.75 -2.17 5.88
C GLY A 32 7.01 -3.66 6.14
N SER A 33 7.88 -3.95 7.11
CA SER A 33 8.10 -5.32 7.58
C SER A 33 8.44 -5.34 9.07
N GLU A 34 7.85 -6.29 9.79
CA GLU A 34 8.17 -6.56 11.20
C GLU A 34 9.33 -7.55 11.36
N ILE A 35 9.67 -8.27 10.29
CA ILE A 35 10.82 -9.16 10.19
C ILE A 35 11.85 -8.55 9.23
N PRO A 36 13.08 -9.07 9.14
CA PRO A 36 14.05 -8.63 8.14
C PRO A 36 13.43 -8.67 6.73
N PHE A 37 13.71 -7.63 5.94
CA PHE A 37 13.23 -7.58 4.57
C PHE A 37 13.81 -8.74 3.75
N PRO A 38 13.06 -9.34 2.81
CA PRO A 38 13.55 -10.47 2.01
C PRO A 38 14.50 -10.03 0.86
N PHE A 39 15.09 -8.85 0.99
CA PHE A 39 16.06 -8.26 0.07
C PHE A 39 17.09 -7.43 0.84
N GLU A 40 18.26 -7.22 0.27
CA GLU A 40 19.27 -6.32 0.82
C GLU A 40 18.79 -4.88 0.75
N LEU A 41 19.01 -4.11 1.80
CA LEU A 41 18.63 -2.70 1.84
C LEU A 41 19.69 -1.87 1.11
N GLU A 42 19.24 -0.92 0.32
CA GLU A 42 20.09 0.02 -0.38
C GLU A 42 19.75 1.46 0.05
N ARG A 43 20.72 2.36 -0.03
CA ARG A 43 20.47 3.78 0.20
C ARG A 43 19.95 4.43 -1.07
N SER A 44 18.72 4.94 -1.05
CA SER A 44 18.11 5.62 -2.19
C SER A 44 18.84 6.91 -2.58
N SER A 45 19.04 7.08 -3.87
CA SER A 45 19.46 8.34 -4.49
C SER A 45 18.27 9.24 -4.81
N LEU A 46 17.07 8.66 -4.92
CA LEU A 46 15.83 9.36 -5.25
C LEU A 46 15.30 10.12 -4.02
N ARG A 47 15.12 11.43 -4.17
CA ARG A 47 14.52 12.25 -3.10
C ARG A 47 13.01 12.14 -3.08
N VAL A 48 12.44 12.26 -1.90
CA VAL A 48 10.98 12.36 -1.69
C VAL A 48 10.75 13.57 -0.79
N ASP A 49 10.15 14.59 -1.34
CA ASP A 49 9.81 15.78 -0.56
C ASP A 49 8.79 15.43 0.52
N GLY A 50 8.94 16.01 1.70
CA GLY A 50 8.09 15.71 2.87
C GLY A 50 8.53 14.48 3.69
N ILE A 51 9.57 13.74 3.26
CA ILE A 51 10.17 12.66 4.05
C ILE A 51 11.59 13.04 4.45
N ASP A 52 11.92 12.81 5.73
CA ASP A 52 13.24 13.09 6.30
C ASP A 52 14.36 12.36 5.52
N ASP A 53 15.44 13.06 5.23
CA ASP A 53 16.62 12.53 4.55
C ASP A 53 17.32 11.38 5.33
N ALA A 54 17.04 11.22 6.61
CA ALA A 54 17.47 10.06 7.38
C ALA A 54 16.73 8.77 6.99
N VAL A 55 15.52 8.88 6.44
CA VAL A 55 14.71 7.74 5.97
C VAL A 55 15.01 7.50 4.49
N ARG A 56 16.11 6.77 4.23
CA ARG A 56 16.61 6.57 2.87
C ARG A 56 16.78 5.12 2.44
N SER A 57 16.50 4.16 3.33
CA SER A 57 16.54 2.76 2.90
C SER A 57 15.43 2.45 1.92
N THR A 58 15.80 1.76 0.85
CA THR A 58 14.93 1.42 -0.28
C THR A 58 15.12 -0.04 -0.72
N MET A 59 14.22 -0.50 -1.56
CA MET A 59 14.33 -1.76 -2.27
C MET A 59 15.11 -1.54 -3.58
N PRO A 60 16.25 -2.25 -3.81
CA PRO A 60 17.10 -2.04 -4.99
C PRO A 60 16.36 -2.10 -6.32
N LEU A 61 15.38 -3.00 -6.43
CA LEU A 61 14.60 -3.16 -7.67
C LEU A 61 13.79 -1.89 -8.01
N LEU A 62 13.13 -1.29 -7.03
CA LEU A 62 12.37 -0.04 -7.23
C LEU A 62 13.29 1.14 -7.51
N GLU A 63 14.43 1.20 -6.81
CA GLU A 63 15.48 2.21 -7.07
C GLU A 63 15.97 2.12 -8.52
N HIS A 64 16.29 0.90 -9.00
CA HIS A 64 16.70 0.66 -10.38
C HIS A 64 15.62 1.07 -11.40
N TRP A 65 14.36 0.95 -11.06
CA TRP A 65 13.24 1.37 -11.90
C TRP A 65 12.96 2.88 -11.84
N GLY A 66 13.69 3.63 -11.02
CA GLY A 66 13.47 5.06 -10.80
C GLY A 66 12.19 5.37 -10.00
N ILE A 67 11.67 4.40 -9.27
CA ILE A 67 10.49 4.55 -8.42
C ILE A 67 10.94 4.78 -6.98
N PRO A 68 10.74 5.98 -6.41
CA PRO A 68 11.07 6.24 -5.03
C PRO A 68 10.37 5.26 -4.09
N ALA A 69 11.15 4.63 -3.21
CA ALA A 69 10.60 3.78 -2.16
C ALA A 69 11.19 4.16 -0.80
N ARG A 70 10.41 3.97 0.26
CA ARG A 70 10.83 4.16 1.65
C ARG A 70 10.38 2.98 2.48
N LEU A 71 11.25 2.56 3.36
CA LEU A 71 11.03 1.37 4.19
C LEU A 71 10.67 1.77 5.62
N THR A 72 9.78 0.99 6.22
CA THR A 72 9.36 1.18 7.62
C THR A 72 9.50 -0.12 8.40
N SER A 73 9.88 -0.05 9.67
CA SER A 73 9.93 -1.18 10.56
C SER A 73 9.95 -0.72 12.02
N LEU A 74 9.28 -1.45 12.89
CA LEU A 74 9.38 -1.22 14.34
C LEU A 74 10.75 -1.63 14.91
N GLN A 75 11.50 -2.46 14.19
CA GLN A 75 12.83 -2.94 14.60
C GLN A 75 13.91 -1.86 14.54
N GLY A 76 13.67 -0.74 13.82
CA GLY A 76 14.62 0.37 13.73
C GLY A 76 15.85 0.04 12.88
N TYR A 77 15.67 -0.66 11.76
CA TYR A 77 16.75 -0.87 10.79
C TYR A 77 17.28 0.47 10.28
N GLU A 78 18.59 0.52 10.02
CA GLU A 78 19.27 1.72 9.58
C GLU A 78 18.62 2.28 8.29
N GLY A 79 18.38 3.58 8.26
CA GLY A 79 17.77 4.26 7.13
C GLY A 79 16.27 3.96 6.89
N CYS A 80 15.66 3.12 7.74
CA CYS A 80 14.22 2.90 7.72
C CYS A 80 13.49 3.85 8.68
N HIS A 81 12.26 4.20 8.36
CA HIS A 81 11.38 4.85 9.32
C HIS A 81 11.04 3.89 10.46
N LYS A 82 11.29 4.31 11.71
CA LYS A 82 10.89 3.53 12.89
C LYS A 82 9.42 3.82 13.20
N GLY A 83 8.53 2.96 12.72
CA GLY A 83 7.08 3.12 12.84
C GLY A 83 6.34 2.29 11.78
N TYR A 84 5.05 2.50 11.71
CA TYR A 84 4.17 1.86 10.72
C TYR A 84 4.22 2.57 9.36
N VAL A 85 3.81 1.87 8.31
CA VAL A 85 3.67 2.45 6.96
C VAL A 85 2.73 3.65 6.95
N THR A 86 1.68 3.62 7.77
CA THR A 86 0.71 4.70 7.91
C THR A 86 1.29 5.93 8.57
N ASP A 87 2.26 5.78 9.49
CA ASP A 87 2.90 6.92 10.15
C ASP A 87 3.75 7.72 9.15
N LEU A 88 4.48 7.00 8.29
CA LEU A 88 5.29 7.63 7.25
C LEU A 88 4.43 8.21 6.14
N ALA A 89 3.37 7.50 5.73
CA ALA A 89 2.42 7.99 4.74
C ALA A 89 1.70 9.25 5.22
N ASP A 90 1.27 9.30 6.48
CA ASP A 90 0.63 10.47 7.07
C ASP A 90 1.54 11.71 7.06
N ARG A 91 2.81 11.54 7.48
CA ARG A 91 3.81 12.62 7.42
C ARG A 91 4.02 13.16 6.01
N TRP A 92 4.10 12.26 5.04
CA TRP A 92 4.23 12.64 3.63
C TRP A 92 3.01 13.39 3.13
N LEU A 93 1.79 12.90 3.42
CA LEU A 93 0.53 13.54 3.05
C LEU A 93 0.38 14.93 3.68
N GLN A 94 0.78 15.10 4.95
CA GLN A 94 0.78 16.40 5.63
C GLN A 94 1.70 17.43 4.95
N GLY A 95 2.74 16.97 4.28
CA GLY A 95 3.66 17.83 3.52
C GLY A 95 3.13 18.27 2.16
N LEU A 96 2.05 17.64 1.67
CA LEU A 96 1.41 18.02 0.42
C LEU A 96 0.37 19.13 0.67
N GLY A 97 0.39 20.16 -0.16
CA GLY A 97 -0.73 21.12 -0.17
C GLY A 97 -1.97 20.52 -0.84
N ASP A 98 -3.07 21.28 -0.80
CA ASP A 98 -4.37 20.84 -1.35
C ASP A 98 -4.27 20.38 -2.81
N ASP A 99 -3.51 21.10 -3.66
CA ASP A 99 -3.28 20.71 -5.06
C ASP A 99 -2.52 19.38 -5.18
N GLY A 100 -1.59 19.12 -4.27
CA GLY A 100 -0.86 17.85 -4.21
C GLY A 100 -1.74 16.70 -3.76
N LEU A 101 -2.53 16.90 -2.71
CA LEU A 101 -3.48 15.91 -2.21
C LEU A 101 -4.51 15.51 -3.27
N ALA A 102 -5.02 16.48 -4.04
CA ALA A 102 -6.00 16.22 -5.11
C ALA A 102 -5.47 15.29 -6.23
N GLN A 103 -4.17 15.03 -6.26
CA GLN A 103 -3.53 14.14 -7.25
C GLN A 103 -3.13 12.78 -6.66
N VAL A 104 -3.43 12.53 -5.38
CA VAL A 104 -3.04 11.29 -4.70
C VAL A 104 -4.13 10.24 -4.83
N GLU A 105 -3.73 9.05 -5.24
CA GLU A 105 -4.51 7.82 -5.10
C GLU A 105 -3.68 6.78 -4.34
N ILE A 106 -4.31 6.08 -3.39
CA ILE A 106 -3.63 5.09 -2.55
C ILE A 106 -3.98 3.69 -3.03
N PHE A 107 -2.94 2.87 -3.20
CA PHE A 107 -3.05 1.43 -3.44
C PHE A 107 -2.36 0.71 -2.28
N ALA A 108 -3.04 -0.22 -1.63
CA ALA A 108 -2.48 -0.92 -0.49
C ALA A 108 -2.70 -2.44 -0.54
N CYS A 109 -1.69 -3.18 -0.07
CA CYS A 109 -1.77 -4.63 0.14
C CYS A 109 -0.97 -5.01 1.38
N GLY A 110 -1.52 -5.88 2.22
CA GLY A 110 -0.88 -6.36 3.44
C GLY A 110 -1.87 -6.90 4.47
N PRO A 111 -1.43 -7.08 5.71
CA PRO A 111 -2.29 -7.59 6.78
C PRO A 111 -3.54 -6.73 7.01
N THR A 112 -4.67 -7.36 7.33
CA THR A 112 -5.96 -6.69 7.56
C THR A 112 -5.87 -5.49 8.52
N PRO A 113 -5.15 -5.54 9.66
CA PRO A 113 -5.01 -4.36 10.52
C PRO A 113 -4.32 -3.18 9.84
N MET A 114 -3.32 -3.46 8.98
CA MET A 114 -2.64 -2.42 8.19
C MET A 114 -3.59 -1.82 7.17
N LEU A 115 -4.34 -2.63 6.42
CA LEU A 115 -5.29 -2.16 5.42
C LEU A 115 -6.40 -1.30 6.04
N LYS A 116 -6.91 -1.70 7.21
CA LYS A 116 -7.86 -0.89 7.99
C LYS A 116 -7.27 0.47 8.41
N ALA A 117 -6.01 0.49 8.83
CA ALA A 117 -5.32 1.75 9.17
C ALA A 117 -5.11 2.64 7.93
N VAL A 118 -4.77 2.04 6.77
CA VAL A 118 -4.64 2.75 5.49
C VAL A 118 -5.98 3.31 5.03
N ALA A 119 -7.07 2.53 5.13
CA ALA A 119 -8.43 3.00 4.81
C ALA A 119 -8.83 4.21 5.68
N SER A 120 -8.52 4.15 6.99
CA SER A 120 -8.77 5.26 7.92
C SER A 120 -7.90 6.49 7.59
N LEU A 121 -6.67 6.29 7.14
CA LEU A 121 -5.79 7.35 6.67
C LEU A 121 -6.35 8.01 5.41
N ALA A 122 -6.74 7.23 4.41
CA ALA A 122 -7.32 7.72 3.17
C ALA A 122 -8.62 8.53 3.43
N ALA A 123 -9.51 8.02 4.27
CA ALA A 123 -10.74 8.69 4.65
C ALA A 123 -10.49 10.05 5.34
N ARG A 124 -9.41 10.16 6.15
CA ARG A 124 -9.06 11.42 6.84
C ARG A 124 -8.64 12.53 5.88
N TYR A 125 -8.06 12.18 4.75
CA TYR A 125 -7.61 13.11 3.70
C TYR A 125 -8.56 13.16 2.49
N ASP A 126 -9.70 12.44 2.55
CA ASP A 126 -10.66 12.32 1.43
C ASP A 126 -10.00 11.82 0.12
N LEU A 127 -9.13 10.82 0.24
CA LEU A 127 -8.36 10.27 -0.87
C LEU A 127 -8.97 8.98 -1.42
N PRO A 128 -8.98 8.78 -2.75
CA PRO A 128 -9.26 7.48 -3.35
C PRO A 128 -8.28 6.43 -2.82
N CYS A 129 -8.81 5.28 -2.41
CA CYS A 129 -7.97 4.19 -1.88
C CYS A 129 -8.49 2.84 -2.33
N GLN A 130 -7.63 2.07 -2.97
CA GLN A 130 -7.89 0.68 -3.33
C GLN A 130 -7.06 -0.24 -2.43
N VAL A 131 -7.70 -1.28 -1.92
CA VAL A 131 -7.05 -2.29 -1.07
C VAL A 131 -7.16 -3.66 -1.71
N SER A 132 -6.05 -4.39 -1.73
CA SER A 132 -6.05 -5.80 -2.10
C SER A 132 -6.18 -6.63 -0.84
N LEU A 133 -7.33 -7.29 -0.67
CA LEU A 133 -7.63 -8.12 0.48
C LEU A 133 -7.05 -9.52 0.30
N GLU A 134 -6.66 -10.12 1.42
CA GLU A 134 -6.22 -11.51 1.51
C GLU A 134 -7.13 -12.24 2.49
N GLU A 135 -7.64 -13.40 2.07
CA GLU A 135 -8.48 -14.27 2.87
C GLU A 135 -8.10 -15.73 2.66
N PHE A 136 -8.44 -16.58 3.63
CA PHE A 136 -8.25 -18.02 3.50
C PHE A 136 -9.06 -18.59 2.34
N MET A 137 -8.36 -19.21 1.39
CA MET A 137 -8.96 -19.75 0.18
C MET A 137 -8.96 -21.29 0.20
N ALA A 138 -10.13 -21.88 0.27
CA ALA A 138 -10.27 -23.33 0.14
C ALA A 138 -10.37 -23.77 -1.33
N CYS A 139 -11.18 -23.10 -2.16
CA CYS A 139 -11.38 -23.50 -3.54
C CYS A 139 -10.79 -22.53 -4.59
N ALA A 140 -10.62 -21.26 -4.27
CA ALA A 140 -10.14 -20.16 -5.14
C ALA A 140 -10.94 -19.95 -6.45
N VAL A 141 -12.10 -20.64 -6.61
CA VAL A 141 -12.96 -20.58 -7.81
C VAL A 141 -14.39 -20.13 -7.48
N GLY A 142 -14.60 -19.57 -6.28
CA GLY A 142 -15.88 -18.99 -5.86
C GLY A 142 -16.95 -19.98 -5.41
N GLY A 143 -16.68 -21.28 -5.40
CA GLY A 143 -17.67 -22.30 -5.07
C GLY A 143 -17.97 -22.49 -3.59
N CYS A 144 -16.96 -22.31 -2.70
CA CYS A 144 -17.11 -22.62 -1.27
C CYS A 144 -17.50 -21.41 -0.41
N ALA A 145 -17.43 -20.20 -0.93
CA ALA A 145 -17.66 -18.94 -0.21
C ALA A 145 -16.81 -18.73 1.07
N GLY A 146 -15.68 -19.46 1.20
CA GLY A 146 -14.82 -19.40 2.40
C GLY A 146 -14.03 -18.09 2.52
N CYS A 147 -13.82 -17.36 1.39
CA CYS A 147 -13.08 -16.11 1.35
C CYS A 147 -13.99 -14.89 1.25
N THR A 148 -15.19 -14.94 1.83
CA THR A 148 -16.15 -13.83 1.74
C THR A 148 -15.81 -12.71 2.70
N VAL A 149 -15.91 -11.49 2.21
CA VAL A 149 -15.83 -10.25 2.96
C VAL A 149 -17.10 -9.43 2.75
N ARG A 150 -17.47 -8.64 3.74
CA ARG A 150 -18.62 -7.75 3.64
C ARG A 150 -18.20 -6.46 2.94
N ILE A 151 -18.90 -6.11 1.88
CA ILE A 151 -18.73 -4.87 1.13
C ILE A 151 -20.05 -4.10 1.18
N ASP A 152 -20.01 -2.83 1.53
CA ASP A 152 -21.18 -1.95 1.47
C ASP A 152 -21.33 -1.44 0.04
N THR A 153 -22.47 -1.73 -0.58
CA THR A 153 -22.81 -1.32 -1.95
C THR A 153 -23.98 -0.32 -1.94
N PRO A 154 -24.24 0.39 -3.03
CA PRO A 154 -25.41 1.30 -3.11
C PRO A 154 -26.75 0.61 -2.82
N GLU A 155 -26.86 -0.69 -3.09
CA GLU A 155 -28.06 -1.50 -2.84
C GLU A 155 -28.10 -2.08 -1.41
N GLY A 156 -27.05 -1.84 -0.61
CA GLY A 156 -26.88 -2.34 0.75
C GLY A 156 -25.72 -3.30 0.90
N PRO A 157 -25.51 -3.85 2.10
CA PRO A 157 -24.39 -4.75 2.37
C PRO A 157 -24.45 -6.03 1.54
N ALA A 158 -23.32 -6.40 0.94
CA ALA A 158 -23.18 -7.62 0.14
C ALA A 158 -21.96 -8.43 0.60
N MET A 159 -22.07 -9.77 0.57
CA MET A 159 -20.93 -10.66 0.78
C MET A 159 -20.22 -10.90 -0.56
N LYS A 160 -18.99 -10.45 -0.68
CA LYS A 160 -18.14 -10.59 -1.88
C LYS A 160 -17.01 -11.59 -1.62
N ARG A 161 -16.69 -12.41 -2.61
CA ARG A 161 -15.63 -13.43 -2.50
C ARG A 161 -14.32 -12.85 -3.02
N VAL A 162 -13.32 -12.78 -2.18
CA VAL A 162 -12.00 -12.23 -2.54
C VAL A 162 -11.40 -12.92 -3.77
N CYS A 163 -11.61 -14.23 -3.94
CA CYS A 163 -11.03 -15.01 -5.03
C CYS A 163 -11.64 -14.74 -6.42
N VAL A 164 -12.87 -14.22 -6.52
CA VAL A 164 -13.56 -14.03 -7.83
C VAL A 164 -14.20 -12.66 -7.98
N ASP A 165 -14.63 -12.01 -6.88
CA ASP A 165 -15.22 -10.67 -6.91
C ASP A 165 -14.15 -9.58 -6.63
N GLY A 166 -12.97 -9.97 -6.06
CA GLY A 166 -11.79 -9.17 -5.77
C GLY A 166 -10.57 -9.66 -6.56
N PRO A 167 -9.36 -9.57 -5.98
CA PRO A 167 -9.05 -9.24 -4.58
C PRO A 167 -9.08 -7.73 -4.27
N VAL A 168 -9.18 -6.86 -5.28
CA VAL A 168 -9.11 -5.40 -5.12
C VAL A 168 -10.50 -4.82 -4.91
N PHE A 169 -10.62 -4.00 -3.86
CA PHE A 169 -11.85 -3.31 -3.49
C PHE A 169 -11.55 -1.85 -3.14
N ASP A 170 -12.54 -0.99 -3.31
CA ASP A 170 -12.49 0.36 -2.75
C ASP A 170 -12.50 0.27 -1.22
N ALA A 171 -11.49 0.85 -0.58
CA ALA A 171 -11.31 0.81 0.87
C ALA A 171 -12.48 1.41 1.65
N ALA A 172 -13.19 2.37 1.06
CA ALA A 172 -14.36 3.02 1.66
C ALA A 172 -15.58 2.08 1.70
N THR A 173 -15.61 1.05 0.87
CA THR A 173 -16.72 0.09 0.82
C THR A 173 -16.52 -1.15 1.68
N VAL A 174 -15.28 -1.41 2.11
CA VAL A 174 -14.98 -2.58 2.97
C VAL A 174 -15.52 -2.34 4.37
N ALA A 175 -16.30 -3.30 4.88
CA ALA A 175 -16.76 -3.30 6.27
C ALA A 175 -15.66 -3.87 7.19
N TRP A 176 -14.81 -2.99 7.68
CA TRP A 176 -13.63 -3.31 8.50
C TRP A 176 -13.95 -3.81 9.91
#